data_ffab69276399c806a0597d2cd1a1f539
#
_entry.id   ffab69276399c806a0597d2cd1a1f539
#
_cell.length_a   1.000
_cell.length_b   1.000
_cell.length_c   1.000
_cell.angle_alpha   90.00
_cell.angle_beta   90.00
_cell.angle_gamma   90.00
#
_symmetry.space_group_name_H-M   'P 1'
#
loop_
_entity.id
_entity.type
_entity.pdbx_description
1 polymer ?
#
loop_
_entity_poly.entity_id
_entity_poly.type
_entity_poly.pdbx_seq_one_letter_code
_entity_poly.pdbx_strand_id
1 'polypeptide(L)'
;ILDYQMPLVNGLEFQDILAHKGYRQPIIFLTAHADVDMAISAFRSGAADLLKKPISSEILLEAVERAVESDFAFRQKDFRIVRYQEFYDALTQREKQILNSVNAGLMNYQIAQRLGLSERTVETHRANAYKKVGVKDLQQLKEFLLHVDI
;
A
#
# COMPACT_ATOMS: atom_id res chain seq x y z
N ILE A 1 -10.59 1.21 -19.67
CA ILE A 1 -11.74 0.42 -20.14
C ILE A 1 -11.23 -0.48 -21.25
N LEU A 2 -11.58 -1.76 -21.22
CA LEU A 2 -11.09 -2.79 -22.13
C LEU A 2 -12.25 -3.66 -22.62
N ASP A 3 -12.35 -3.90 -23.93
CA ASP A 3 -13.28 -4.89 -24.44
C ASP A 3 -12.76 -6.30 -24.06
N TYR A 4 -13.66 -7.15 -23.56
CA TYR A 4 -13.30 -8.52 -23.22
C TYR A 4 -13.00 -9.36 -24.46
N GLN A 5 -13.76 -9.16 -25.54
CA GLN A 5 -13.60 -9.87 -26.80
C GLN A 5 -12.91 -8.98 -27.84
N MET A 6 -11.62 -9.20 -28.03
CA MET A 6 -10.82 -8.50 -29.04
C MET A 6 -10.20 -9.49 -30.04
N PRO A 7 -9.96 -9.07 -31.30
CA PRO A 7 -9.21 -9.88 -32.25
C PRO A 7 -7.78 -10.13 -31.73
N LEU A 8 -7.28 -11.34 -31.90
CA LEU A 8 -5.91 -11.79 -31.60
C LEU A 8 -5.60 -12.08 -30.14
N VAL A 9 -6.06 -11.24 -29.20
CA VAL A 9 -5.81 -11.37 -27.76
C VAL A 9 -7.10 -11.06 -27.03
N ASN A 10 -7.56 -11.92 -26.12
CA ASN A 10 -8.71 -11.60 -25.30
C ASN A 10 -8.36 -10.63 -24.17
N GLY A 11 -9.37 -10.03 -23.56
CA GLY A 11 -9.17 -9.01 -22.53
C GLY A 11 -8.39 -9.49 -21.32
N LEU A 12 -8.57 -10.76 -20.88
CA LEU A 12 -7.80 -11.33 -19.76
C LEU A 12 -6.33 -11.53 -20.10
N GLU A 13 -6.04 -12.08 -21.27
CA GLU A 13 -4.65 -12.24 -21.74
C GLU A 13 -3.96 -10.87 -21.84
N PHE A 14 -4.68 -9.85 -22.30
CA PHE A 14 -4.14 -8.49 -22.36
C PHE A 14 -3.89 -7.91 -20.96
N GLN A 15 -4.79 -8.16 -20.01
CA GLN A 15 -4.59 -7.80 -18.61
C GLN A 15 -3.33 -8.43 -18.02
N ASP A 16 -3.10 -9.73 -18.27
CA ASP A 16 -1.91 -10.44 -17.83
C ASP A 16 -0.63 -9.85 -18.45
N ILE A 17 -0.66 -9.49 -19.73
CA ILE A 17 0.46 -8.80 -20.39
C ILE A 17 0.75 -7.47 -19.72
N LEU A 18 -0.27 -6.68 -19.40
CA LEU A 18 -0.10 -5.40 -18.68
C LEU A 18 0.49 -5.61 -17.29
N ALA A 19 -0.01 -6.58 -16.54
CA ALA A 19 0.48 -6.92 -15.21
C ALA A 19 1.96 -7.33 -15.24
N HIS A 20 2.38 -8.18 -16.19
CA HIS A 20 3.79 -8.58 -16.38
C HIS A 20 4.70 -7.41 -16.77
N LYS A 21 4.16 -6.38 -17.42
CA LYS A 21 4.89 -5.14 -17.73
C LYS A 21 4.90 -4.12 -16.58
N GLY A 22 4.32 -4.45 -15.42
CA GLY A 22 4.27 -3.59 -14.25
C GLY A 22 3.17 -2.53 -14.27
N TYR A 23 2.26 -2.58 -15.23
CA TYR A 23 1.09 -1.69 -15.24
C TYR A 23 0.07 -2.16 -14.20
N ARG A 24 -0.34 -1.26 -13.31
CA ARG A 24 -1.28 -1.53 -12.20
C ARG A 24 -2.55 -0.70 -12.25
N GLN A 25 -2.84 -0.08 -13.41
CA GLN A 25 -4.06 0.69 -13.59
C GLN A 25 -5.29 -0.20 -13.47
N PRO A 26 -6.38 0.28 -12.85
CA PRO A 26 -7.62 -0.49 -12.76
C PRO A 26 -8.19 -0.74 -14.16
N ILE A 27 -8.67 -1.95 -14.40
CA ILE A 27 -9.24 -2.37 -15.67
C ILE A 27 -10.73 -2.64 -15.46
N ILE A 28 -11.57 -2.01 -16.28
CA ILE A 28 -12.99 -2.29 -16.39
C ILE A 28 -13.22 -3.00 -17.70
N PHE A 29 -13.75 -4.23 -17.65
CA PHE A 29 -14.10 -4.97 -18.84
C PHE A 29 -15.48 -4.61 -19.34
N LEU A 30 -15.62 -4.50 -20.67
CA LEU A 30 -16.91 -4.45 -21.35
C LEU A 30 -17.10 -5.73 -22.15
N THR A 31 -18.27 -6.34 -22.07
CA THR A 31 -18.59 -7.57 -22.82
C THR A 31 -20.03 -7.59 -23.30
N ALA A 32 -20.27 -8.13 -24.50
CA ALA A 32 -21.63 -8.39 -24.98
C ALA A 32 -22.25 -9.63 -24.32
N HIS A 33 -21.43 -10.58 -23.87
CA HIS A 33 -21.84 -11.84 -23.27
C HIS A 33 -21.12 -12.02 -21.96
N ALA A 34 -21.79 -11.68 -20.86
CA ALA A 34 -21.28 -11.93 -19.53
C ALA A 34 -21.90 -13.23 -18.98
N ASP A 35 -21.05 -14.16 -18.59
CA ASP A 35 -21.40 -15.31 -17.79
C ASP A 35 -20.67 -15.30 -16.45
N VAL A 36 -21.07 -16.20 -15.57
CA VAL A 36 -20.54 -16.24 -14.20
C VAL A 36 -19.06 -16.62 -14.18
N ASP A 37 -18.64 -17.56 -15.02
CA ASP A 37 -17.27 -18.05 -15.05
C ASP A 37 -16.32 -16.96 -15.57
N MET A 38 -16.75 -16.21 -16.57
CA MET A 38 -16.05 -15.04 -17.09
C MET A 38 -15.88 -13.97 -16.01
N ALA A 39 -16.95 -13.65 -15.26
CA ALA A 39 -16.90 -12.67 -14.21
C ALA A 39 -15.94 -13.09 -13.08
N ILE A 40 -16.01 -14.35 -12.64
CA ILE A 40 -15.09 -14.91 -11.65
C ILE A 40 -13.65 -14.80 -12.11
N SER A 41 -13.37 -15.14 -13.38
CA SER A 41 -12.03 -15.09 -13.95
C SER A 41 -11.50 -13.65 -14.02
N ALA A 42 -12.32 -12.70 -14.47
CA ALA A 42 -11.96 -11.28 -14.54
C ALA A 42 -11.61 -10.71 -13.16
N PHE A 43 -12.44 -10.96 -12.15
CA PHE A 43 -12.18 -10.46 -10.80
C PHE A 43 -10.99 -11.16 -10.12
N ARG A 44 -10.77 -12.46 -10.35
CA ARG A 44 -9.56 -13.16 -9.85
C ARG A 44 -8.28 -12.61 -10.44
N SER A 45 -8.32 -12.17 -11.70
CA SER A 45 -7.20 -11.50 -12.36
C SER A 45 -7.05 -10.02 -11.97
N GLY A 46 -7.89 -9.51 -11.06
CA GLY A 46 -7.78 -8.15 -10.52
C GLY A 46 -8.49 -7.08 -11.35
N ALA A 47 -9.52 -7.44 -12.13
CA ALA A 47 -10.38 -6.46 -12.78
C ALA A 47 -11.11 -5.60 -11.74
N ALA A 48 -11.19 -4.30 -11.98
CA ALA A 48 -11.94 -3.37 -11.13
C ALA A 48 -13.45 -3.54 -11.30
N ASP A 49 -13.91 -3.84 -12.51
CA ASP A 49 -15.31 -4.11 -12.80
C ASP A 49 -15.47 -4.88 -14.12
N LEU A 50 -16.68 -5.49 -14.31
CA LEU A 50 -17.08 -6.11 -15.56
C LEU A 50 -18.52 -5.71 -15.89
N LEU A 51 -18.70 -5.04 -17.04
CA LEU A 51 -19.96 -4.44 -17.44
C LEU A 51 -20.47 -5.09 -18.72
N LYS A 52 -21.77 -5.40 -18.75
CA LYS A 52 -22.42 -6.01 -19.90
C LYS A 52 -22.95 -4.93 -20.85
N LYS A 53 -22.64 -5.07 -22.16
CA LYS A 53 -23.21 -4.25 -23.21
C LYS A 53 -24.66 -4.71 -23.56
N PRO A 54 -25.58 -3.78 -23.91
CA PRO A 54 -25.43 -2.34 -23.95
C PRO A 54 -25.42 -1.74 -22.55
N ILE A 55 -24.62 -0.68 -22.34
CA ILE A 55 -24.47 0.00 -21.04
C ILE A 55 -24.85 1.46 -21.19
N SER A 56 -25.54 2.03 -20.16
CA SER A 56 -25.79 3.45 -20.09
C SER A 56 -24.55 4.25 -19.69
N SER A 57 -24.51 5.52 -20.08
CA SER A 57 -23.40 6.40 -19.74
C SER A 57 -23.25 6.58 -18.23
N GLU A 58 -24.36 6.59 -17.49
CA GLU A 58 -24.37 6.75 -16.05
C GLU A 58 -23.68 5.59 -15.35
N ILE A 59 -24.05 4.32 -15.69
CA ILE A 59 -23.45 3.13 -15.11
C ILE A 59 -21.95 3.06 -15.44
N LEU A 60 -21.57 3.42 -16.66
CA LEU A 60 -20.17 3.44 -17.06
C LEU A 60 -19.38 4.47 -16.26
N LEU A 61 -19.90 5.68 -16.09
CA LEU A 61 -19.26 6.74 -15.31
C LEU A 61 -19.09 6.34 -13.85
N GLU A 62 -20.14 5.81 -13.21
CA GLU A 62 -20.06 5.32 -11.84
C GLU A 62 -18.99 4.23 -11.65
N ALA A 63 -18.85 3.30 -12.60
CA ALA A 63 -17.83 2.27 -12.54
C ALA A 63 -16.42 2.86 -12.69
N VAL A 64 -16.25 3.85 -13.56
CA VAL A 64 -14.97 4.56 -13.73
C VAL A 64 -14.61 5.34 -12.46
N GLU A 65 -15.56 6.07 -11.88
CA GLU A 65 -15.35 6.84 -10.64
C GLU A 65 -14.89 5.90 -9.50
N ARG A 66 -15.63 4.80 -9.26
CA ARG A 66 -15.23 3.80 -8.25
C ARG A 66 -13.84 3.22 -8.49
N ALA A 67 -13.51 2.90 -9.76
CA ALA A 67 -12.20 2.34 -10.11
C ALA A 67 -11.07 3.34 -9.87
N VAL A 68 -11.27 4.60 -10.23
CA VAL A 68 -10.29 5.69 -10.02
C VAL A 68 -10.10 5.99 -8.54
N GLU A 69 -11.18 6.07 -7.75
CA GLU A 69 -11.11 6.30 -6.31
C GLU A 69 -10.37 5.16 -5.60
N SER A 70 -10.65 3.92 -5.97
CA SER A 70 -9.96 2.73 -5.43
C SER A 70 -8.47 2.74 -5.76
N ASP A 71 -8.10 3.03 -7.01
CA ASP A 71 -6.70 3.14 -7.45
C ASP A 71 -5.97 4.27 -6.73
N PHE A 72 -6.62 5.41 -6.56
CA PHE A 72 -6.04 6.54 -5.83
C PHE A 72 -5.76 6.20 -4.36
N ALA A 73 -6.71 5.55 -3.68
CA ALA A 73 -6.53 5.10 -2.31
C ALA A 73 -5.39 4.06 -2.18
N PHE A 74 -5.31 3.12 -3.13
CA PHE A 74 -4.26 2.12 -3.19
C PHE A 74 -2.87 2.76 -3.38
N ARG A 75 -2.74 3.66 -4.36
CA ARG A 75 -1.48 4.39 -4.63
C ARG A 75 -1.04 5.24 -3.46
N GLN A 76 -1.97 5.91 -2.76
CA GLN A 76 -1.63 6.66 -1.56
C GLN A 76 -1.07 5.77 -0.46
N LYS A 77 -1.58 4.55 -0.32
CA LYS A 77 -1.06 3.57 0.65
C LYS A 77 0.34 3.10 0.27
N ASP A 78 0.56 2.74 -0.99
CA ASP A 78 1.87 2.33 -1.51
C ASP A 78 2.91 3.45 -1.33
N PHE A 79 2.53 4.70 -1.65
CA PHE A 79 3.42 5.86 -1.48
C PHE A 79 3.82 6.08 -0.01
N ARG A 80 2.88 5.85 0.93
CA ARG A 80 3.19 5.94 2.37
C ARG A 80 4.16 4.86 2.81
N ILE A 81 3.99 3.62 2.34
CA ILE A 81 4.88 2.50 2.68
C ILE A 81 6.31 2.78 2.21
N VAL A 82 6.49 3.17 0.94
CA VAL A 82 7.81 3.53 0.39
C VAL A 82 8.43 4.66 1.20
N ARG A 83 7.67 5.68 1.53
CA ARG A 83 8.14 6.83 2.31
C ARG A 83 8.49 6.46 3.76
N TYR A 84 7.75 5.54 4.37
CA TYR A 84 8.06 5.04 5.70
C TYR A 84 9.37 4.26 5.70
N GLN A 85 9.63 3.45 4.68
CA GLN A 85 10.91 2.76 4.53
C GLN A 85 12.08 3.73 4.39
N GLU A 86 11.96 4.77 3.55
CA GLU A 86 12.98 5.81 3.41
C GLU A 86 13.28 6.50 4.75
N PHE A 87 12.25 6.85 5.53
CA PHE A 87 12.42 7.45 6.85
C PHE A 87 13.08 6.50 7.84
N TYR A 88 12.75 5.21 7.81
CA TYR A 88 13.37 4.22 8.66
C TYR A 88 14.85 4.02 8.29
N ASP A 89 15.17 3.99 7.01
CA ASP A 89 16.55 3.83 6.52
C ASP A 89 17.44 5.04 6.84
N ALA A 90 16.86 6.23 6.93
CA ALA A 90 17.55 7.44 7.36
C ALA A 90 17.87 7.50 8.87
N LEU A 91 17.35 6.54 9.67
CA LEU A 91 17.69 6.44 11.08
C LEU A 91 19.09 5.86 11.28
N THR A 92 19.81 6.40 12.25
CA THR A 92 21.05 5.77 12.72
C THR A 92 20.75 4.43 13.38
N GLN A 93 21.74 3.55 13.43
CA GLN A 93 21.61 2.25 14.11
C GLN A 93 21.15 2.38 15.55
N ARG A 94 21.59 3.45 16.24
CA ARG A 94 21.21 3.71 17.62
C ARG A 94 19.74 4.14 17.73
N GLU A 95 19.27 4.98 16.83
CA GLU A 95 17.86 5.38 16.76
C GLU A 95 16.96 4.18 16.47
N LYS A 96 17.35 3.30 15.55
CA LYS A 96 16.63 2.03 15.25
C LYS A 96 16.52 1.14 16.50
N GLN A 97 17.63 0.93 17.23
CA GLN A 97 17.65 0.14 18.47
C GLN A 97 16.70 0.72 19.53
N ILE A 98 16.67 2.06 19.66
CA ILE A 98 15.80 2.72 20.63
C ILE A 98 14.33 2.61 20.22
N LEU A 99 13.99 2.86 18.94
CA LEU A 99 12.61 2.72 18.46
C LEU A 99 12.08 1.29 18.65
N ASN A 100 12.88 0.29 18.33
CA ASN A 100 12.51 -1.12 18.52
C ASN A 100 12.31 -1.45 20.01
N SER A 101 13.14 -0.90 20.89
CA SER A 101 12.99 -1.09 22.33
C SER A 101 11.73 -0.40 22.87
N VAL A 102 11.41 0.80 22.40
CA VAL A 102 10.17 1.53 22.73
C VAL A 102 8.95 0.77 22.23
N ASN A 103 9.00 0.22 21.01
CA ASN A 103 7.94 -0.60 20.43
C ASN A 103 7.68 -1.87 21.26
N ALA A 104 8.75 -2.45 21.81
CA ALA A 104 8.65 -3.61 22.73
C ALA A 104 8.15 -3.23 24.14
N GLY A 105 7.80 -1.95 24.39
CA GLY A 105 7.25 -1.47 25.65
C GLY A 105 8.27 -1.15 26.74
N LEU A 106 9.57 -1.10 26.42
CA LEU A 106 10.62 -0.76 27.38
C LEU A 106 10.57 0.74 27.74
N MET A 107 10.76 1.04 29.04
CA MET A 107 10.90 2.41 29.52
C MET A 107 12.33 2.94 29.31
N ASN A 108 12.51 4.27 29.31
CA ASN A 108 13.80 4.90 29.02
C ASN A 108 14.95 4.37 29.89
N TYR A 109 14.72 4.15 31.20
CA TYR A 109 15.74 3.62 32.11
C TYR A 109 16.17 2.18 31.73
N GLN A 110 15.22 1.32 31.28
CA GLN A 110 15.51 -0.04 30.84
C GLN A 110 16.31 -0.04 29.53
N ILE A 111 15.96 0.86 28.63
CA ILE A 111 16.70 1.05 27.37
C ILE A 111 18.12 1.55 27.66
N ALA A 112 18.26 2.52 28.57
CA ALA A 112 19.54 3.07 29.00
C ALA A 112 20.45 1.96 29.55
N GLN A 113 19.94 1.14 30.47
CA GLN A 113 20.65 0.00 31.04
C GLN A 113 21.07 -1.01 29.98
N ARG A 114 20.14 -1.39 29.07
CA ARG A 114 20.38 -2.37 28.01
C ARG A 114 21.41 -1.92 26.99
N LEU A 115 21.45 -0.63 26.70
CA LEU A 115 22.32 -0.05 25.65
C LEU A 115 23.60 0.60 26.19
N GLY A 116 23.81 0.60 27.53
CA GLY A 116 24.97 1.24 28.18
C GLY A 116 24.96 2.77 28.01
N LEU A 117 23.80 3.40 28.10
CA LEU A 117 23.60 4.85 27.92
C LEU A 117 23.04 5.49 29.18
N SER A 118 23.05 6.82 29.25
CA SER A 118 22.24 7.57 30.20
C SER A 118 20.80 7.68 29.74
N GLU A 119 19.83 7.79 30.66
CA GLU A 119 18.43 8.04 30.30
C GLU A 119 18.27 9.30 29.46
N ARG A 120 18.97 10.36 29.76
CA ARG A 120 18.98 11.62 29.00
C ARG A 120 19.44 11.40 27.56
N THR A 121 20.43 10.52 27.35
CA THR A 121 20.90 10.16 26.00
C THR A 121 19.84 9.38 25.23
N VAL A 122 19.14 8.46 25.90
CA VAL A 122 18.00 7.72 25.31
C VAL A 122 16.88 8.67 24.90
N GLU A 123 16.50 9.60 25.76
CA GLU A 123 15.48 10.63 25.47
C GLU A 123 15.85 11.46 24.24
N THR A 124 17.10 11.89 24.17
CA THR A 124 17.59 12.68 23.04
C THR A 124 17.51 11.88 21.72
N HIS A 125 18.00 10.65 21.71
CA HIS A 125 17.92 9.80 20.51
C HIS A 125 16.47 9.45 20.15
N ARG A 126 15.61 9.18 21.13
CA ARG A 126 14.20 8.93 20.91
C ARG A 126 13.50 10.13 20.28
N ALA A 127 13.72 11.34 20.81
CA ALA A 127 13.16 12.57 20.27
C ALA A 127 13.61 12.82 18.82
N ASN A 128 14.91 12.62 18.55
CA ASN A 128 15.45 12.75 17.20
C ASN A 128 14.85 11.71 16.24
N ALA A 129 14.75 10.45 16.67
CA ALA A 129 14.15 9.39 15.89
C ALA A 129 12.66 9.68 15.57
N TYR A 130 11.89 10.07 16.58
CA TYR A 130 10.48 10.44 16.42
C TYR A 130 10.30 11.57 15.40
N LYS A 131 11.15 12.61 15.49
CA LYS A 131 11.15 13.72 14.54
C LYS A 131 11.47 13.26 13.11
N LYS A 132 12.45 12.37 12.92
CA LYS A 132 12.86 11.86 11.61
C LYS A 132 11.75 11.05 10.95
N VAL A 133 11.08 10.17 11.71
CA VAL A 133 10.00 9.32 11.18
C VAL A 133 8.63 10.00 11.21
N GLY A 134 8.53 11.20 11.80
CA GLY A 134 7.30 11.99 11.80
C GLY A 134 6.21 11.48 12.75
N VAL A 135 6.58 10.73 13.81
CA VAL A 135 5.63 10.21 14.82
C VAL A 135 5.68 11.04 16.10
N LYS A 136 4.58 11.10 16.83
CA LYS A 136 4.44 11.89 18.07
C LYS A 136 4.27 11.04 19.33
N ASP A 137 3.77 9.83 19.17
CA ASP A 137 3.43 8.93 20.29
C ASP A 137 3.73 7.46 19.93
N LEU A 138 3.53 6.58 20.92
CA LEU A 138 3.77 5.14 20.78
C LEU A 138 2.80 4.50 19.79
N GLN A 139 1.56 4.97 19.68
CA GLN A 139 0.58 4.40 18.78
C GLN A 139 0.97 4.65 17.34
N GLN A 140 1.35 5.89 17.01
CA GLN A 140 1.86 6.26 15.70
C GLN A 140 3.18 5.52 15.37
N LEU A 141 4.05 5.32 16.36
CA LEU A 141 5.27 4.52 16.17
C LEU A 141 4.94 3.07 15.81
N LYS A 142 3.99 2.45 16.50
CA LYS A 142 3.56 1.08 16.17
C LYS A 142 3.00 0.99 14.76
N GLU A 143 2.14 1.92 14.37
CA GLU A 143 1.60 1.99 13.01
C GLU A 143 2.72 2.17 11.97
N PHE A 144 3.67 3.07 12.20
CA PHE A 144 4.84 3.28 11.34
C PHE A 144 5.64 1.99 11.16
N LEU A 145 5.98 1.30 12.28
CA LEU A 145 6.82 0.10 12.25
C LEU A 145 6.13 -1.14 11.64
N LEU A 146 4.79 -1.16 11.52
CA LEU A 146 4.07 -2.20 10.79
C LEU A 146 4.29 -2.16 9.27
N HIS A 147 4.80 -1.04 8.76
CA HIS A 147 4.94 -0.80 7.33
C HIS A 147 6.41 -0.70 6.86
N VAL A 148 7.36 -1.03 7.73
CA VAL A 148 8.79 -1.03 7.39
C VAL A 148 9.42 -2.40 7.62
N ASP A 149 10.39 -2.73 6.80
CA ASP A 149 11.20 -3.94 6.96
C ASP A 149 12.28 -3.66 8.02
N ILE A 150 12.26 -4.44 9.13
CA ILE A 150 13.12 -4.25 10.31
C ILE A 150 14.28 -5.24 10.28
#